data_2c1f532909803ccc02addbe9add6249b
#
_entry.id   2c1f532909803ccc02addbe9add6249b
#
_cell.length_a   1.000
_cell.length_b   1.000
_cell.length_c   1.000
_cell.angle_alpha   90.00
_cell.angle_beta   90.00
_cell.angle_gamma   90.00
#
_symmetry.space_group_name_H-M   'P 1'
#
loop_
_entity.id
_entity.type
_entity.pdbx_description
1 polymer ?
#
loop_
_entity_poly.entity_id
_entity_poly.type
_entity_poly.pdbx_seq_one_letter_code
_entity_poly.pdbx_strand_id
1 'polypeptide(L)'
;AALVAMAVEEMGFPAVSLTGWQAGLVTDTQYGNARVRFLRGDRIQKELRRGKIVVVAGFQGIDRHENITTLGRGGSDTTAVALAALLNADRCIIYTDVDGVYDKDPRKYPDAVKFKHIGYDEMLAMCRGGAQVLHDRCVELARECGIRLEVRSAFSDDAGTIVGILE
;
A
#
# COMPACT_ATOMS: atom_id res chain seq x y z
N ALA A 1 -12.94 0.68 5.19
CA ALA A 1 -12.58 2.10 5.35
C ALA A 1 -13.53 2.81 6.33
N ALA A 2 -14.88 2.79 6.12
CA ALA A 2 -15.81 3.50 6.99
C ALA A 2 -15.69 3.09 8.47
N LEU A 3 -15.68 1.80 8.79
CA LEU A 3 -15.51 1.31 10.17
C LEU A 3 -14.20 1.77 10.81
N VAL A 4 -13.11 1.82 10.04
CA VAL A 4 -11.81 2.33 10.54
C VAL A 4 -11.91 3.82 10.85
N ALA A 5 -12.53 4.62 9.98
CA ALA A 5 -12.72 6.04 10.23
C ALA A 5 -13.57 6.31 11.49
N MET A 6 -14.66 5.53 11.68
CA MET A 6 -15.49 5.61 12.89
C MET A 6 -14.68 5.28 14.16
N ALA A 7 -13.89 4.22 14.14
CA ALA A 7 -13.04 3.85 15.28
C ALA A 7 -12.01 4.94 15.60
N VAL A 8 -11.44 5.58 14.58
CA VAL A 8 -10.51 6.71 14.75
C VAL A 8 -11.22 7.91 15.39
N GLU A 9 -12.47 8.20 14.99
CA GLU A 9 -13.28 9.28 15.59
C GLU A 9 -13.65 8.96 17.05
N GLU A 10 -13.96 7.71 17.37
CA GLU A 10 -14.20 7.26 18.75
C GLU A 10 -12.96 7.44 19.65
N MET A 11 -11.76 7.36 19.08
CA MET A 11 -10.50 7.66 19.77
C MET A 11 -10.24 9.17 19.93
N GLY A 12 -11.13 10.03 19.45
CA GLY A 12 -11.01 11.49 19.58
C GLY A 12 -10.23 12.17 18.44
N PHE A 13 -9.90 11.46 17.36
CA PHE A 13 -9.21 12.04 16.22
C PHE A 13 -10.19 12.29 15.06
N PRO A 14 -10.18 13.48 14.45
CA PRO A 14 -11.04 13.76 13.30
C PRO A 14 -10.61 12.88 12.11
N ALA A 15 -11.56 12.18 11.51
CA ALA A 15 -11.30 11.29 10.40
C ALA A 15 -12.28 11.51 9.24
N VAL A 16 -11.97 10.94 8.08
CA VAL A 16 -12.86 10.86 6.93
C VAL A 16 -12.59 9.58 6.15
N SER A 17 -13.65 8.89 5.73
CA SER A 17 -13.56 7.75 4.84
C SER A 17 -13.82 8.19 3.40
N LEU A 18 -12.94 7.78 2.47
CA LEU A 18 -13.07 8.03 1.04
C LEU A 18 -13.03 6.72 0.27
N THR A 19 -13.87 6.60 -0.76
CA THR A 19 -13.71 5.56 -1.79
C THR A 19 -12.51 5.88 -2.67
N GLY A 20 -12.03 4.92 -3.47
CA GLY A 20 -10.97 5.17 -4.45
C GLY A 20 -11.34 6.29 -5.43
N TRP A 21 -12.61 6.36 -5.85
CA TRP A 21 -13.13 7.46 -6.67
C TRP A 21 -13.04 8.81 -5.95
N GLN A 22 -13.55 8.91 -4.72
CA GLN A 22 -13.48 10.15 -3.94
C GLN A 22 -12.04 10.59 -3.64
N ALA A 23 -11.15 9.62 -3.54
CA ALA A 23 -9.70 9.85 -3.42
C ALA A 23 -9.06 10.30 -4.74
N GLY A 24 -9.79 10.19 -5.87
CA GLY A 24 -9.32 10.59 -7.19
C GLY A 24 -8.47 9.56 -7.92
N LEU A 25 -8.60 8.28 -7.59
CA LEU A 25 -7.85 7.18 -8.22
C LEU A 25 -8.45 6.87 -9.60
N VAL A 26 -7.73 7.24 -10.66
CA VAL A 26 -8.12 7.00 -12.05
C VAL A 26 -7.28 5.89 -12.67
N THR A 27 -7.96 4.96 -13.33
CA THR A 27 -7.39 3.75 -13.92
C THR A 27 -7.60 3.68 -15.43
N ASP A 28 -7.02 2.66 -16.04
CA ASP A 28 -7.44 2.22 -17.39
C ASP A 28 -8.76 1.44 -17.33
N THR A 29 -9.20 0.93 -18.50
CA THR A 29 -10.48 0.24 -18.69
C THR A 29 -10.41 -1.27 -18.48
N GLN A 30 -9.34 -1.82 -17.91
CA GLN A 30 -9.22 -3.25 -17.63
C GLN A 30 -9.88 -3.59 -16.29
N TYR A 31 -11.20 -3.62 -16.24
CA TYR A 31 -12.02 -3.62 -15.02
C TYR A 31 -11.56 -4.53 -13.88
N GLY A 32 -11.12 -5.75 -14.15
CA GLY A 32 -10.72 -6.72 -13.13
C GLY A 32 -9.23 -6.70 -12.75
N ASN A 33 -8.41 -5.97 -13.51
CA ASN A 33 -6.96 -5.88 -13.31
C ASN A 33 -6.44 -4.51 -13.79
N ALA A 34 -7.13 -3.46 -13.42
CA ALA A 34 -6.87 -2.11 -13.86
C ALA A 34 -5.52 -1.59 -13.36
N ARG A 35 -4.90 -0.74 -14.16
CA ARG A 35 -3.67 -0.05 -13.79
C ARG A 35 -3.98 1.40 -13.42
N VAL A 36 -3.38 1.87 -12.35
CA VAL A 36 -3.45 3.28 -11.95
C VAL A 36 -2.81 4.12 -13.06
N ARG A 37 -3.54 5.08 -13.58
CA ARG A 37 -3.07 6.04 -14.57
C ARG A 37 -2.59 7.32 -13.92
N PHE A 38 -3.38 7.83 -13.01
CA PHE A 38 -3.01 8.97 -12.18
C PHE A 38 -3.92 9.05 -10.95
N LEU A 39 -3.53 9.88 -10.01
CA LEU A 39 -4.24 10.14 -8.77
C LEU A 39 -4.39 11.67 -8.62
N ARG A 40 -5.62 12.18 -8.57
CA ARG A 40 -5.86 13.63 -8.47
C ARG A 40 -5.53 14.18 -7.09
N GLY A 41 -5.93 13.46 -6.03
CA GLY A 41 -5.55 13.73 -4.67
C GLY A 41 -6.08 15.02 -4.01
N ASP A 42 -6.74 15.91 -4.75
CA ASP A 42 -7.20 17.21 -4.23
C ASP A 42 -8.04 17.07 -2.97
N ARG A 43 -8.95 16.08 -2.97
CA ARG A 43 -9.81 15.82 -1.81
C ARG A 43 -8.99 15.34 -0.61
N ILE A 44 -8.02 14.45 -0.83
CA ILE A 44 -7.15 13.93 0.24
C ILE A 44 -6.37 15.08 0.86
N GLN A 45 -5.68 15.86 0.05
CA GLN A 45 -4.89 17.01 0.50
C GLN A 45 -5.72 18.03 1.26
N LYS A 46 -6.96 18.29 0.79
CA LYS A 46 -7.90 19.18 1.47
C LYS A 46 -8.25 18.70 2.88
N GLU A 47 -8.55 17.40 3.05
CA GLU A 47 -8.90 16.86 4.35
C GLU A 47 -7.67 16.76 5.29
N LEU A 48 -6.50 16.42 4.75
CA LEU A 48 -5.23 16.44 5.52
C LEU A 48 -4.90 17.85 6.03
N ARG A 49 -5.05 18.89 5.19
CA ARG A 49 -4.87 20.29 5.65
C ARG A 49 -5.84 20.72 6.73
N ARG A 50 -6.96 20.04 6.88
CA ARG A 50 -7.93 20.22 7.97
C ARG A 50 -7.60 19.44 9.24
N GLY A 51 -6.43 18.77 9.26
CA GLY A 51 -5.99 17.95 10.39
C GLY A 51 -6.71 16.62 10.53
N LYS A 52 -7.37 16.13 9.46
CA LYS A 52 -8.08 14.85 9.51
C LYS A 52 -7.19 13.68 9.13
N ILE A 53 -7.46 12.54 9.74
CA ILE A 53 -6.96 11.25 9.27
C ILE A 53 -7.84 10.82 8.09
N VAL A 54 -7.20 10.54 6.95
CA VAL A 54 -7.90 10.16 5.71
C VAL A 54 -7.80 8.65 5.51
N VAL A 55 -8.94 7.96 5.58
CA VAL A 55 -9.04 6.53 5.38
C VAL A 55 -9.55 6.26 3.97
N VAL A 56 -8.72 5.72 3.10
CA VAL A 56 -9.06 5.45 1.70
C VAL A 56 -9.40 3.97 1.53
N ALA A 57 -10.56 3.68 0.92
CA ALA A 57 -10.87 2.34 0.44
C ALA A 57 -10.07 2.08 -0.84
N GLY A 58 -8.90 1.46 -0.69
CA GLY A 58 -8.04 1.06 -1.80
C GLY A 58 -8.63 -0.06 -2.66
N PHE A 59 -7.82 -0.63 -3.56
CA PHE A 59 -8.19 -1.72 -4.47
C PHE A 59 -9.11 -1.32 -5.63
N GLN A 60 -9.74 -0.17 -5.60
CA GLN A 60 -10.72 0.28 -6.59
C GLN A 60 -10.41 1.71 -7.05
N GLY A 61 -10.78 1.98 -8.29
CA GLY A 61 -10.74 3.32 -8.90
C GLY A 61 -11.85 3.47 -9.91
N ILE A 62 -11.74 4.45 -10.78
CA ILE A 62 -12.63 4.67 -11.92
C ILE A 62 -11.82 4.79 -13.22
N ASP A 63 -12.44 4.37 -14.31
CA ASP A 63 -11.91 4.63 -15.65
C ASP A 63 -12.32 6.02 -16.16
N ARG A 64 -11.92 6.36 -17.38
CA ARG A 64 -12.27 7.64 -18.04
C ARG A 64 -13.77 7.82 -18.30
N HIS A 65 -14.55 6.75 -18.21
CA HIS A 65 -16.01 6.74 -18.39
C HIS A 65 -16.77 6.69 -17.07
N GLU A 66 -16.04 6.90 -15.93
CA GLU A 66 -16.57 6.86 -14.57
C GLU A 66 -17.09 5.48 -14.13
N ASN A 67 -16.73 4.41 -14.83
CA ASN A 67 -17.02 3.06 -14.39
C ASN A 67 -16.05 2.63 -13.30
N ILE A 68 -16.57 1.93 -12.27
CA ILE A 68 -15.75 1.38 -11.19
C ILE A 68 -14.88 0.25 -11.75
N THR A 69 -13.59 0.32 -11.39
CA THR A 69 -12.59 -0.68 -11.75
C THR A 69 -11.94 -1.25 -10.49
N THR A 70 -11.41 -2.46 -10.56
CA THR A 70 -10.59 -3.04 -9.52
C THR A 70 -9.15 -3.23 -9.98
N LEU A 71 -8.21 -3.01 -9.08
CA LEU A 71 -6.77 -3.11 -9.39
C LEU A 71 -6.29 -4.58 -9.43
N GLY A 72 -7.17 -5.53 -9.08
CA GLY A 72 -6.81 -6.93 -9.02
C GLY A 72 -5.93 -7.28 -7.82
N ARG A 73 -5.26 -8.43 -7.88
CA ARG A 73 -4.42 -8.92 -6.78
C ARG A 73 -3.33 -7.91 -6.42
N GLY A 74 -3.09 -7.68 -5.12
CA GLY A 74 -2.15 -6.66 -4.61
C GLY A 74 -2.61 -5.21 -4.82
N GLY A 75 -3.88 -4.99 -5.18
CA GLY A 75 -4.40 -3.66 -5.50
C GLY A 75 -4.48 -2.72 -4.31
N SER A 76 -4.65 -3.21 -3.08
CA SER A 76 -4.60 -2.39 -1.87
C SER A 76 -3.20 -1.82 -1.63
N ASP A 77 -2.17 -2.65 -1.74
CA ASP A 77 -0.77 -2.25 -1.58
C ASP A 77 -0.36 -1.26 -2.68
N THR A 78 -0.77 -1.55 -3.93
CA THR A 78 -0.55 -0.62 -5.06
C THR A 78 -1.23 0.73 -4.80
N THR A 79 -2.43 0.74 -4.22
CA THR A 79 -3.11 1.99 -3.83
C THR A 79 -2.34 2.74 -2.75
N ALA A 80 -1.84 2.03 -1.73
CA ALA A 80 -1.05 2.64 -0.65
C ALA A 80 0.22 3.30 -1.18
N VAL A 81 0.94 2.63 -2.07
CA VAL A 81 2.15 3.18 -2.71
C VAL A 81 1.81 4.40 -3.60
N ALA A 82 0.74 4.33 -4.39
CA ALA A 82 0.31 5.46 -5.22
C ALA A 82 -0.05 6.69 -4.36
N LEU A 83 -0.70 6.48 -3.22
CA LEU A 83 -1.00 7.53 -2.25
C LEU A 83 0.26 8.11 -1.61
N ALA A 84 1.21 7.25 -1.21
CA ALA A 84 2.47 7.68 -0.64
C ALA A 84 3.27 8.54 -1.63
N ALA A 85 3.33 8.13 -2.89
CA ALA A 85 3.97 8.89 -3.96
C ALA A 85 3.31 10.26 -4.18
N LEU A 86 1.97 10.30 -4.28
CA LEU A 86 1.20 11.54 -4.43
C LEU A 86 1.45 12.53 -3.30
N LEU A 87 1.57 12.04 -2.08
CA LEU A 87 1.68 12.85 -0.86
C LEU A 87 3.14 13.18 -0.51
N ASN A 88 4.12 12.68 -1.27
CA ASN A 88 5.54 12.72 -0.92
C ASN A 88 5.76 12.24 0.52
N ALA A 89 5.16 11.09 0.86
CA ALA A 89 5.23 10.54 2.20
C ALA A 89 6.65 10.04 2.50
N ASP A 90 7.11 10.21 3.74
CA ASP A 90 8.42 9.76 4.20
C ASP A 90 8.57 8.23 4.12
N ARG A 91 7.44 7.50 4.22
CA ARG A 91 7.39 6.04 4.16
C ARG A 91 5.97 5.55 3.85
N CYS A 92 5.88 4.34 3.34
CA CYS A 92 4.63 3.60 3.18
C CYS A 92 4.71 2.31 3.99
N ILE A 93 3.86 2.15 5.01
CA ILE A 93 3.84 0.97 5.86
C ILE A 93 2.74 0.03 5.38
N ILE A 94 3.10 -1.23 5.11
CA ILE A 94 2.17 -2.31 4.77
C ILE A 94 2.03 -3.22 5.98
N TYR A 95 0.88 -3.17 6.63
CA TYR A 95 0.54 -4.08 7.70
C TYR A 95 -0.06 -5.38 7.14
N THR A 96 0.48 -6.52 7.56
CA THR A 96 0.09 -7.84 7.08
C THR A 96 0.09 -8.86 8.24
N ASP A 97 -0.19 -10.12 7.93
CA ASP A 97 -0.19 -11.23 8.89
C ASP A 97 1.20 -11.80 9.21
N VAL A 98 2.24 -11.27 8.56
CA VAL A 98 3.66 -11.61 8.82
C VAL A 98 4.41 -10.38 9.32
N ASP A 99 5.47 -10.60 10.08
CA ASP A 99 6.25 -9.55 10.74
C ASP A 99 7.42 -9.00 9.89
N GLY A 100 7.47 -9.39 8.61
CA GLY A 100 8.49 -8.93 7.68
C GLY A 100 8.70 -9.87 6.49
N VAL A 101 9.76 -9.64 5.75
CA VAL A 101 10.20 -10.47 4.62
C VAL A 101 11.30 -11.40 5.08
N TYR A 102 11.22 -12.67 4.68
CA TYR A 102 12.16 -13.74 5.03
C TYR A 102 12.79 -14.33 3.77
N ASP A 103 13.99 -14.89 3.90
CA ASP A 103 14.68 -15.60 2.83
C ASP A 103 13.94 -16.85 2.34
N LYS A 104 13.10 -17.44 3.21
CA LYS A 104 12.23 -18.59 2.96
C LYS A 104 11.01 -18.55 3.89
N ASP A 105 9.99 -19.35 3.60
CA ASP A 105 8.76 -19.38 4.38
C ASP A 105 9.01 -19.80 5.85
N PRO A 106 8.88 -18.91 6.85
CA PRO A 106 9.17 -19.23 8.25
C PRO A 106 8.20 -20.26 8.86
N ARG A 107 7.04 -20.46 8.24
CA ARG A 107 6.06 -21.49 8.67
C ARG A 107 6.54 -22.91 8.31
N LYS A 108 7.40 -23.02 7.28
CA LYS A 108 7.94 -24.30 6.80
C LYS A 108 9.39 -24.53 7.26
N TYR A 109 10.12 -23.45 7.46
CA TYR A 109 11.55 -23.47 7.75
C TYR A 109 11.84 -22.69 9.03
N PRO A 110 12.04 -23.37 10.17
CA PRO A 110 12.31 -22.72 11.47
C PRO A 110 13.61 -21.91 11.50
N ASP A 111 14.52 -22.16 10.56
CA ASP A 111 15.78 -21.47 10.37
C ASP A 111 15.70 -20.33 9.33
N ALA A 112 14.49 -19.91 8.96
CA ALA A 112 14.27 -18.75 8.09
C ALA A 112 14.81 -17.46 8.72
N VAL A 113 15.53 -16.67 7.94
CA VAL A 113 16.13 -15.42 8.38
C VAL A 113 15.33 -14.23 7.88
N LYS A 114 14.88 -13.38 8.82
CA LYS A 114 14.18 -12.15 8.49
C LYS A 114 15.15 -11.08 7.99
N PHE A 115 14.84 -10.46 6.86
CA PHE A 115 15.57 -9.30 6.38
C PHE A 115 15.22 -8.06 7.22
N LYS A 116 16.24 -7.31 7.64
CA LYS A 116 16.05 -5.97 8.19
C LYS A 116 15.81 -4.96 7.06
N HIS A 117 16.58 -5.12 5.98
CA HIS A 117 16.50 -4.31 4.76
C HIS A 117 16.65 -5.22 3.54
N ILE A 118 15.92 -4.92 2.48
CA ILE A 118 15.99 -5.60 1.19
C ILE A 118 15.83 -4.58 0.06
N GLY A 119 16.61 -4.72 -1.01
CA GLY A 119 16.51 -3.86 -2.18
C GLY A 119 15.25 -4.16 -3.01
N TYR A 120 14.80 -3.18 -3.82
CA TYR A 120 13.63 -3.39 -4.69
C TYR A 120 13.82 -4.55 -5.66
N ASP A 121 15.00 -4.66 -6.29
CA ASP A 121 15.24 -5.71 -7.29
C ASP A 121 15.27 -7.11 -6.68
N GLU A 122 15.83 -7.24 -5.47
CA GLU A 122 15.81 -8.49 -4.72
C GLU A 122 14.39 -8.84 -4.28
N MET A 123 13.62 -7.86 -3.76
CA MET A 123 12.22 -8.08 -3.41
C MET A 123 11.39 -8.49 -4.63
N LEU A 124 11.60 -7.88 -5.80
CA LEU A 124 10.95 -8.26 -7.05
C LEU A 124 11.30 -9.67 -7.48
N ALA A 125 12.57 -10.07 -7.34
CA ALA A 125 12.99 -11.44 -7.64
C ALA A 125 12.27 -12.44 -6.72
N MET A 126 12.12 -12.13 -5.44
CA MET A 126 11.39 -12.96 -4.48
C MET A 126 9.89 -13.04 -4.82
N CYS A 127 9.25 -11.92 -5.17
CA CYS A 127 7.84 -11.91 -5.60
C CYS A 127 7.61 -12.83 -6.81
N ARG A 128 8.49 -12.77 -7.81
CA ARG A 128 8.46 -13.63 -9.01
C ARG A 128 8.77 -15.09 -8.69
N GLY A 129 9.57 -15.32 -7.65
CA GLY A 129 9.87 -16.65 -7.10
C GLY A 129 8.76 -17.27 -6.26
N GLY A 130 7.64 -16.56 -6.05
CA GLY A 130 6.46 -17.04 -5.33
C GLY A 130 6.31 -16.53 -3.90
N ALA A 131 7.14 -15.60 -3.45
CA ALA A 131 6.91 -14.91 -2.19
C ALA A 131 5.59 -14.10 -2.25
N GLN A 132 4.75 -14.23 -1.22
CA GLN A 132 3.39 -13.66 -1.20
C GLN A 132 3.22 -12.48 -0.23
N VAL A 133 4.30 -11.99 0.35
CA VAL A 133 4.27 -10.91 1.35
C VAL A 133 3.91 -9.57 0.71
N LEU A 134 4.48 -9.27 -0.45
CA LEU A 134 4.15 -8.12 -1.29
C LEU A 134 3.85 -8.58 -2.72
N HIS A 135 3.02 -7.83 -3.42
CA HIS A 135 2.79 -8.07 -4.84
C HIS A 135 3.83 -7.30 -5.68
N ASP A 136 4.33 -7.92 -6.77
CA ASP A 136 5.34 -7.33 -7.65
C ASP A 136 4.97 -5.92 -8.14
N ARG A 137 3.71 -5.69 -8.53
CA ARG A 137 3.21 -4.39 -9.01
C ARG A 137 3.38 -3.26 -8.00
N CYS A 138 3.20 -3.52 -6.70
CA CYS A 138 3.39 -2.49 -5.69
C CYS A 138 4.87 -2.18 -5.47
N VAL A 139 5.74 -3.19 -5.56
CA VAL A 139 7.19 -3.02 -5.45
C VAL A 139 7.76 -2.29 -6.67
N GLU A 140 7.27 -2.62 -7.89
CA GLU A 140 7.62 -1.90 -9.12
C GLU A 140 7.27 -0.41 -9.02
N LEU A 141 6.03 -0.11 -8.61
CA LEU A 141 5.58 1.27 -8.43
C LEU A 141 6.39 2.00 -7.33
N ALA A 142 6.69 1.33 -6.21
CA ALA A 142 7.50 1.90 -5.15
C ALA A 142 8.92 2.24 -5.64
N ARG A 143 9.53 1.36 -6.44
CA ARG A 143 10.83 1.59 -7.07
C ARG A 143 10.80 2.79 -8.03
N GLU A 144 9.81 2.85 -8.91
CA GLU A 144 9.64 3.93 -9.89
C GLU A 144 9.46 5.30 -9.21
N CYS A 145 8.72 5.32 -8.09
CA CYS A 145 8.44 6.55 -7.33
C CYS A 145 9.46 6.85 -6.21
N GLY A 146 10.42 5.96 -5.96
CA GLY A 146 11.39 6.10 -4.86
C GLY A 146 10.76 5.99 -3.47
N ILE A 147 9.63 5.29 -3.32
CA ILE A 147 8.89 5.18 -2.06
C ILE A 147 9.43 4.03 -1.21
N ARG A 148 9.98 4.36 -0.06
CA ARG A 148 10.40 3.39 0.95
C ARG A 148 9.18 2.66 1.52
N LEU A 149 9.17 1.32 1.39
CA LEU A 149 8.15 0.48 1.99
C LEU A 149 8.66 -0.09 3.32
N GLU A 150 7.76 -0.31 4.24
CA GLU A 150 8.02 -1.02 5.48
C GLU A 150 6.94 -2.08 5.67
N VAL A 151 7.32 -3.35 5.71
CA VAL A 151 6.41 -4.48 5.96
C VAL A 151 6.40 -4.78 7.44
N ARG A 152 5.23 -4.72 8.08
CA ARG A 152 5.04 -4.96 9.52
C ARG A 152 3.90 -5.92 9.80
N SER A 153 3.99 -6.59 10.94
CA SER A 153 2.85 -7.34 11.49
C SER A 153 1.71 -6.39 11.91
N ALA A 154 0.47 -6.79 11.63
CA ALA A 154 -0.73 -6.15 12.18
C ALA A 154 -0.98 -6.56 13.64
N PHE A 155 -0.21 -7.52 14.19
CA PHE A 155 -0.46 -8.16 15.49
C PHE A 155 0.69 -7.99 16.50
N SER A 156 1.81 -7.34 16.11
CA SER A 156 2.93 -7.04 16.99
C SER A 156 3.55 -5.69 16.67
N ASP A 157 4.27 -5.12 17.64
CA ASP A 157 5.01 -3.86 17.48
C ASP A 157 6.47 -4.09 17.05
N ASP A 158 6.82 -5.31 16.67
CA ASP A 158 8.18 -5.64 16.26
C ASP A 158 8.61 -4.88 15.01
N ALA A 159 9.89 -4.62 14.91
CA ALA A 159 10.48 -4.01 13.73
C ALA A 159 10.27 -4.92 12.50
N GLY A 160 9.72 -4.35 11.46
CA GLY A 160 9.46 -5.03 10.19
C GLY A 160 10.68 -5.08 9.28
N THR A 161 10.43 -5.35 8.00
CA THR A 161 11.43 -5.27 6.94
C THR A 161 11.27 -3.99 6.14
N ILE A 162 12.36 -3.29 5.90
CA ILE A 162 12.39 -2.13 5.02
C ILE A 162 12.73 -2.59 3.61
N VAL A 163 11.90 -2.18 2.64
CA VAL A 163 12.10 -2.43 1.20
C VAL A 163 12.39 -1.09 0.54
N GLY A 164 13.56 -0.96 -0.09
CA GLY A 164 13.95 0.31 -0.70
C GLY A 164 15.41 0.38 -1.11
N ILE A 165 15.89 1.60 -1.34
CA ILE A 165 17.30 1.85 -1.61
C ILE A 165 18.07 1.57 -0.32
N LEU A 166 19.08 0.73 -0.40
CA LEU A 166 20.03 0.49 0.68
C LEU A 166 20.95 1.71 0.72
N GLU A 167 20.94 2.44 1.85
CA GLU A 167 21.94 3.48 2.13
C GLU A 167 23.30 2.88 2.46
#